data_e286af26c52f91ac997a50da7b29c417
#
_entry.id   e286af26c52f91ac997a50da7b29c417
#
_cell.length_a   1.000
_cell.length_b   1.000
_cell.length_c   1.000
_cell.angle_alpha   90.00
_cell.angle_beta   90.00
_cell.angle_gamma   90.00
#
_symmetry.space_group_name_H-M   'P 1'
#
loop_
_entity.id
_entity.type
_entity.pdbx_description
1 polymer ?
#
loop_
_entity_poly.entity_id
_entity_poly.type
_entity_poly.pdbx_seq_one_letter_code
_entity_poly.pdbx_strand_id
1 'polypeptide(L)'
;MIYVKGLSKSYGDNQVIKNIDMHIAPGEKVVIIGPSGSGKSTFLRCLNLLEQPTSGSIVFDGQEITDPKADINEIRRHMGMVFQHFNLFNNLTVLDNITLAPIKLKIMTKKEAEAEAMRLLKLVNLEEKASA
;
A
#
# COMPACT_ATOMS: atom_id res chain seq x y z
N MET A 1 10.72 7.86 2.94
CA MET A 1 11.57 7.31 4.03
C MET A 1 10.67 6.66 5.08
N ILE A 2 11.04 5.45 5.57
CA ILE A 2 10.24 4.73 6.57
C ILE A 2 11.15 4.35 7.76
N TYR A 3 10.69 4.64 8.98
CA TYR A 3 11.29 4.15 10.20
C TYR A 3 10.28 3.28 10.94
N VAL A 4 10.71 2.10 11.34
CA VAL A 4 9.96 1.14 12.14
C VAL A 4 10.73 0.89 13.42
N LYS A 5 10.06 1.02 14.57
CA LYS A 5 10.69 0.80 15.88
C LYS A 5 9.82 -0.08 16.75
N GLY A 6 10.39 -1.19 17.21
CA GLY A 6 9.76 -2.11 18.15
C GLY A 6 8.47 -2.73 17.64
N LEU A 7 8.30 -2.87 16.31
CA LEU A 7 7.06 -3.33 15.72
C LEU A 7 6.77 -4.78 16.10
N SER A 8 5.62 -4.98 16.70
CA SER A 8 5.12 -6.32 17.04
C SER A 8 3.67 -6.49 16.61
N LYS A 9 3.32 -7.68 16.19
CA LYS A 9 1.95 -8.05 15.85
C LYS A 9 1.60 -9.43 16.36
N SER A 10 0.52 -9.52 17.11
CA SER A 10 -0.05 -10.77 17.59
C SER A 10 -1.50 -10.90 17.17
N TYR A 11 -1.95 -12.14 16.97
CA TYR A 11 -3.33 -12.54 16.78
C TYR A 11 -3.67 -13.51 17.93
N GLY A 12 -4.36 -13.02 18.96
CA GLY A 12 -4.51 -13.77 20.21
C GLY A 12 -3.14 -14.08 20.80
N ASP A 13 -2.89 -15.34 21.10
CA ASP A 13 -1.61 -15.82 21.68
C ASP A 13 -0.50 -16.03 20.63
N ASN A 14 -0.85 -15.92 19.35
CA ASN A 14 0.13 -16.13 18.26
C ASN A 14 0.82 -14.83 17.88
N GLN A 15 2.08 -14.68 18.30
CA GLN A 15 2.92 -13.54 17.93
C GLN A 15 3.60 -13.78 16.57
N VAL A 16 3.11 -13.05 15.53
CA VAL A 16 3.57 -13.18 14.14
C VAL A 16 4.76 -12.27 13.85
N ILE A 17 4.77 -11.04 14.39
CA ILE A 17 5.88 -10.08 14.28
C ILE A 17 6.41 -9.80 15.68
N LYS A 18 7.73 -9.91 15.86
CA LYS A 18 8.40 -9.85 17.16
C LYS A 18 9.43 -8.73 17.15
N ASN A 19 9.07 -7.55 17.69
CA ASN A 19 9.98 -6.46 18.00
C ASN A 19 10.93 -6.10 16.85
N ILE A 20 10.38 -5.79 15.66
CA ILE A 20 11.17 -5.46 14.47
C ILE A 20 11.53 -3.98 14.48
N ASP A 21 12.80 -3.68 14.31
CA ASP A 21 13.34 -2.36 13.98
C ASP A 21 13.81 -2.38 12.52
N MET A 22 13.44 -1.34 11.76
CA MET A 22 13.84 -1.22 10.36
C MET A 22 13.89 0.26 9.96
N HIS A 23 14.84 0.60 9.10
CA HIS A 23 14.91 1.87 8.41
C HIS A 23 15.00 1.63 6.91
N ILE A 24 14.19 2.34 6.14
CA ILE A 24 14.20 2.32 4.68
C ILE A 24 14.43 3.75 4.19
N ALA A 25 15.59 3.97 3.59
CA ALA A 25 15.98 5.25 3.04
C ALA A 25 15.25 5.56 1.72
N PRO A 26 15.14 6.83 1.32
CA PRO A 26 14.63 7.19 -0.01
C PRO A 26 15.42 6.49 -1.12
N GLY A 27 14.69 5.91 -2.09
CA GLY A 27 15.29 5.18 -3.21
C GLY A 27 15.82 3.79 -2.89
N GLU A 28 15.78 3.37 -1.63
CA GLU A 28 16.21 2.03 -1.23
C GLU A 28 15.21 0.97 -1.69
N LYS A 29 15.75 -0.19 -2.10
CA LYS A 29 14.97 -1.39 -2.45
C LYS A 29 15.23 -2.46 -1.40
N VAL A 30 14.21 -2.81 -0.64
CA VAL A 30 14.28 -3.82 0.42
C VAL A 30 13.52 -5.06 0.01
N VAL A 31 14.12 -6.24 0.22
CA VAL A 31 13.49 -7.53 -0.03
C VAL A 31 13.32 -8.26 1.30
N ILE A 32 12.10 -8.74 1.57
CA ILE A 32 11.78 -9.54 2.75
C ILE A 32 11.67 -10.99 2.34
N ILE A 33 12.51 -11.84 2.91
CA ILE A 33 12.57 -13.28 2.61
C ILE A 33 12.13 -14.07 3.85
N GLY A 34 11.46 -15.19 3.62
CA GLY A 34 11.05 -16.11 4.68
C GLY A 34 10.05 -17.14 4.17
N PRO A 35 9.81 -18.21 4.91
CA PRO A 35 8.85 -19.26 4.55
C PRO A 35 7.42 -18.71 4.52
N SER A 36 6.51 -19.48 3.91
CA SER A 36 5.08 -19.16 3.94
C SER A 36 4.60 -19.10 5.40
N GLY A 37 3.74 -18.12 5.72
CA GLY A 37 3.23 -17.92 7.08
C GLY A 37 4.20 -17.23 8.06
N SER A 38 5.37 -16.77 7.61
CA SER A 38 6.36 -16.09 8.49
C SER A 38 6.03 -14.62 8.80
N GLY A 39 4.87 -14.12 8.38
CA GLY A 39 4.44 -12.75 8.71
C GLY A 39 4.85 -11.67 7.71
N LYS A 40 5.47 -12.00 6.57
CA LYS A 40 5.91 -11.02 5.55
C LYS A 40 4.78 -10.11 5.09
N SER A 41 3.64 -10.68 4.70
CA SER A 41 2.47 -9.91 4.25
C SER A 41 1.85 -9.10 5.40
N THR A 42 1.85 -9.64 6.62
CA THR A 42 1.41 -8.94 7.82
C THR A 42 2.28 -7.72 8.09
N PHE A 43 3.60 -7.87 7.98
CA PHE A 43 4.54 -6.77 8.13
C PHE A 43 4.28 -5.65 7.11
N LEU A 44 4.16 -5.99 5.81
CA LEU A 44 3.84 -5.02 4.77
C LEU A 44 2.51 -4.29 5.02
N ARG A 45 1.48 -5.02 5.50
CA ARG A 45 0.19 -4.41 5.86
C ARG A 45 0.25 -3.53 7.10
N CYS A 46 1.18 -3.78 8.01
CA CYS A 46 1.42 -2.90 9.14
C CYS A 46 2.04 -1.56 8.68
N LEU A 47 2.90 -1.56 7.65
CA LEU A 47 3.55 -0.33 7.17
C LEU A 47 2.58 0.73 6.66
N ASN A 48 1.39 0.35 6.22
CA ASN A 48 0.32 1.27 5.80
C ASN A 48 -0.93 1.20 6.69
N LEU A 49 -0.83 0.57 7.85
CA LEU A 49 -1.91 0.34 8.81
C LEU A 49 -3.17 -0.34 8.24
N LEU A 50 -3.05 -1.10 7.14
CA LEU A 50 -4.10 -2.07 6.75
C LEU A 50 -4.23 -3.17 7.79
N GLU A 51 -3.16 -3.41 8.54
CA GLU A 51 -3.11 -4.24 9.72
C GLU A 51 -2.57 -3.42 10.88
N GLN A 52 -3.33 -3.29 11.97
CA GLN A 52 -2.89 -2.53 13.14
C GLN A 52 -1.81 -3.32 13.89
N PRO A 53 -0.62 -2.75 14.12
CA PRO A 53 0.36 -3.38 14.98
C PRO A 53 -0.16 -3.49 16.43
N THR A 54 0.30 -4.51 17.15
CA THR A 54 0.00 -4.66 18.58
C THR A 54 0.81 -3.68 19.42
N SER A 55 2.05 -3.40 18.99
CA SER A 55 2.92 -2.40 19.61
C SER A 55 4.00 -1.94 18.64
N GLY A 56 4.71 -0.90 19.00
CA GLY A 56 5.75 -0.27 18.19
C GLY A 56 5.25 0.96 17.46
N SER A 57 6.15 1.64 16.79
CA SER A 57 5.87 2.87 16.03
C SER A 57 6.38 2.78 14.59
N ILE A 58 5.66 3.44 13.69
CA ILE A 58 6.01 3.57 12.28
C ILE A 58 5.96 5.04 11.91
N VAL A 59 7.06 5.55 11.37
CA VAL A 59 7.16 6.91 10.86
C VAL A 59 7.36 6.85 9.35
N PHE A 60 6.49 7.51 8.60
CA PHE A 60 6.56 7.65 7.15
C PHE A 60 6.77 9.12 6.79
N ASP A 61 7.85 9.44 6.09
CA ASP A 61 8.22 10.79 5.68
C ASP A 61 8.09 11.85 6.81
N GLY A 62 8.54 11.48 8.01
CA GLY A 62 8.53 12.35 9.19
C GLY A 62 7.22 12.39 9.96
N GLN A 63 6.19 11.68 9.49
CA GLN A 63 4.90 11.57 10.19
C GLN A 63 4.75 10.22 10.86
N GLU A 64 4.46 10.19 12.16
CA GLU A 64 4.16 8.95 12.88
C GLU A 64 2.75 8.47 12.52
N ILE A 65 2.69 7.42 11.70
CA ILE A 65 1.40 6.88 11.22
C ILE A 65 0.69 6.04 12.29
N THR A 66 1.40 5.58 13.30
CA THR A 66 0.86 4.83 14.44
C THR A 66 0.26 5.74 15.52
N ASP A 67 0.44 7.06 15.43
CA ASP A 67 -0.27 8.00 16.31
C ASP A 67 -1.79 7.93 16.05
N PRO A 68 -2.62 7.74 17.08
CA PRO A 68 -4.09 7.74 16.93
C PRO A 68 -4.67 9.03 16.31
N LYS A 69 -3.91 10.13 16.34
CA LYS A 69 -4.30 11.41 15.74
C LYS A 69 -3.88 11.58 14.29
N ALA A 70 -3.10 10.63 13.73
CA ALA A 70 -2.64 10.71 12.36
C ALA A 70 -3.79 10.57 11.36
N ASP A 71 -3.80 11.43 10.32
CA ASP A 71 -4.70 11.24 9.17
C ASP A 71 -4.14 10.15 8.25
N ILE A 72 -4.47 8.91 8.57
CA ILE A 72 -3.96 7.75 7.83
C ILE A 72 -4.43 7.74 6.37
N ASN A 73 -5.57 8.33 6.06
CA ASN A 73 -6.07 8.38 4.69
C ASN A 73 -5.22 9.33 3.84
N GLU A 74 -4.82 10.47 4.41
CA GLU A 74 -3.90 11.39 3.73
C GLU A 74 -2.52 10.73 3.53
N ILE A 75 -1.99 10.06 4.54
CA ILE A 75 -0.71 9.36 4.45
C ILE A 75 -0.75 8.25 3.39
N ARG A 76 -1.82 7.45 3.34
CA ARG A 76 -2.01 6.39 2.33
C ARG A 76 -2.06 6.90 0.89
N ARG A 77 -2.40 8.16 0.66
CA ARG A 77 -2.34 8.77 -0.69
C ARG A 77 -0.93 8.78 -1.27
N HIS A 78 0.08 8.74 -0.40
CA HIS A 78 1.49 8.72 -0.76
C HIS A 78 2.12 7.31 -0.73
N MET A 79 1.30 6.27 -0.47
CA MET A 79 1.74 4.88 -0.42
C MET A 79 1.02 4.05 -1.47
N GLY A 80 1.75 3.35 -2.33
CA GLY A 80 1.20 2.32 -3.21
C GLY A 80 1.40 0.93 -2.62
N MET A 81 0.42 0.04 -2.80
CA MET A 81 0.55 -1.37 -2.44
C MET A 81 0.03 -2.26 -3.56
N VAL A 82 0.83 -3.24 -3.95
CA VAL A 82 0.40 -4.31 -4.86
C VAL A 82 0.08 -5.55 -4.02
N PHE A 83 -1.16 -6.01 -4.12
CA PHE A 83 -1.63 -7.18 -3.38
C PHE A 83 -1.38 -8.48 -4.16
N GLN A 84 -1.32 -9.60 -3.45
CA GLN A 84 -1.22 -10.93 -4.04
C GLN A 84 -2.50 -11.30 -4.81
N HIS A 85 -3.66 -10.85 -4.36
CA HIS A 85 -4.93 -10.94 -5.07
C HIS A 85 -5.18 -9.64 -5.84
N PHE A 86 -5.90 -9.72 -6.96
CA PHE A 86 -6.09 -8.58 -7.86
C PHE A 86 -6.79 -7.38 -7.23
N ASN A 87 -7.72 -7.61 -6.28
CA ASN A 87 -8.46 -6.58 -5.54
C ASN A 87 -9.10 -5.51 -6.45
N LEU A 88 -9.64 -5.95 -7.59
CA LEU A 88 -10.36 -5.09 -8.51
C LEU A 88 -11.82 -4.98 -8.11
N PHE A 89 -12.43 -3.84 -8.42
CA PHE A 89 -13.87 -3.68 -8.36
C PHE A 89 -14.48 -4.39 -9.58
N ASN A 90 -15.10 -5.54 -9.35
CA ASN A 90 -15.62 -6.40 -10.41
C ASN A 90 -16.80 -5.79 -11.20
N ASN A 91 -17.41 -4.74 -10.67
CA ASN A 91 -18.47 -3.96 -11.31
C ASN A 91 -17.96 -2.76 -12.13
N LEU A 92 -16.65 -2.59 -12.21
CA LEU A 92 -16.00 -1.53 -12.97
C LEU A 92 -15.13 -2.13 -14.07
N THR A 93 -15.01 -1.40 -15.18
CA THR A 93 -14.07 -1.75 -16.24
C THR A 93 -12.61 -1.64 -15.76
N VAL A 94 -11.67 -2.19 -16.52
CA VAL A 94 -10.23 -2.02 -16.26
C VAL A 94 -9.87 -0.53 -16.23
N LEU A 95 -10.36 0.25 -17.19
CA LEU A 95 -10.13 1.68 -17.25
C LEU A 95 -10.69 2.40 -16.01
N ASP A 96 -11.90 2.07 -15.61
CA ASP A 96 -12.53 2.68 -14.43
C ASP A 96 -11.81 2.30 -13.13
N ASN A 97 -11.32 1.06 -12.99
CA ASN A 97 -10.50 0.66 -11.86
C ASN A 97 -9.21 1.48 -11.72
N ILE A 98 -8.57 1.81 -12.86
CA ILE A 98 -7.35 2.64 -12.85
C ILE A 98 -7.67 4.09 -12.54
N THR A 99 -8.74 4.63 -13.12
CA THR A 99 -9.07 6.06 -13.04
C THR A 99 -9.84 6.47 -11.78
N LEU A 100 -10.43 5.51 -11.07
CA LEU A 100 -11.28 5.77 -9.91
C LEU A 100 -10.58 6.63 -8.84
N ALA A 101 -9.40 6.22 -8.40
CA ALA A 101 -8.70 6.90 -7.32
C ALA A 101 -8.24 8.31 -7.71
N PRO A 102 -7.53 8.55 -8.82
CA PRO A 102 -7.09 9.90 -9.19
C PRO A 102 -8.25 10.86 -9.42
N ILE A 103 -9.38 10.41 -9.95
CA ILE A 103 -10.57 11.24 -10.12
C ILE A 103 -11.23 11.54 -8.76
N LYS A 104 -11.47 10.51 -7.96
CA LYS A 104 -12.14 10.64 -6.66
C LYS A 104 -11.35 11.51 -5.67
N LEU A 105 -10.04 11.40 -5.70
CA LEU A 105 -9.13 12.22 -4.89
C LEU A 105 -8.86 13.60 -5.49
N LYS A 106 -9.47 13.93 -6.64
CA LYS A 106 -9.29 15.21 -7.36
C LYS A 106 -7.82 15.52 -7.70
N ILE A 107 -7.02 14.47 -7.94
CA ILE A 107 -5.62 14.59 -8.38
C ILE A 107 -5.57 14.90 -9.87
N MET A 108 -6.50 14.33 -10.64
CA MET A 108 -6.63 14.51 -12.09
C MET A 108 -8.09 14.75 -12.46
N THR A 109 -8.31 15.47 -13.56
CA THR A 109 -9.61 15.49 -14.23
C THR A 109 -9.90 14.13 -14.87
N LYS A 110 -11.15 13.85 -15.18
CA LYS A 110 -11.52 12.58 -15.83
C LYS A 110 -10.73 12.36 -17.12
N LYS A 111 -10.62 13.40 -17.96
CA LYS A 111 -9.91 13.34 -19.25
C LYS A 111 -8.41 13.03 -19.07
N GLU A 112 -7.77 13.66 -18.09
CA GLU A 112 -6.35 13.40 -17.79
C GLU A 112 -6.14 11.98 -17.24
N ALA A 113 -7.00 11.53 -16.34
CA ALA A 113 -6.94 10.19 -15.76
C ALA A 113 -7.14 9.10 -16.82
N GLU A 114 -8.10 9.26 -17.74
CA GLU A 114 -8.32 8.33 -18.86
C GLU A 114 -7.11 8.29 -19.81
N ALA A 115 -6.55 9.44 -20.16
CA ALA A 115 -5.36 9.50 -21.02
C ALA A 115 -4.15 8.82 -20.38
N GLU A 116 -3.92 9.07 -19.10
CA GLU A 116 -2.82 8.42 -18.36
C GLU A 116 -3.05 6.92 -18.18
N ALA A 117 -4.28 6.49 -17.88
CA ALA A 117 -4.63 5.08 -17.78
C ALA A 117 -4.39 4.33 -19.10
N MET A 118 -4.78 4.91 -20.25
CA MET A 118 -4.51 4.33 -21.55
C MET A 118 -3.00 4.26 -21.85
N ARG A 119 -2.24 5.29 -21.48
CA ARG A 119 -0.77 5.27 -21.59
C ARG A 119 -0.17 4.12 -20.78
N LEU A 120 -0.63 3.91 -19.54
CA LEU A 120 -0.15 2.83 -18.68
C LEU A 120 -0.54 1.45 -19.20
N LEU A 121 -1.78 1.29 -19.67
CA LEU A 121 -2.25 0.04 -20.29
C LEU A 121 -1.40 -0.33 -21.53
N LYS A 122 -1.03 0.66 -22.34
CA LYS A 122 -0.15 0.47 -23.48
C LYS A 122 1.24 -0.02 -23.07
N LEU A 123 1.80 0.52 -21.96
CA LEU A 123 3.10 0.08 -21.44
C LEU A 123 3.14 -1.42 -21.09
N VAL A 124 2.00 -1.98 -20.69
CA VAL A 124 1.88 -3.39 -20.31
C VAL A 124 1.18 -4.23 -21.38
N ASN A 125 0.94 -3.69 -22.60
CA ASN A 125 0.27 -4.33 -23.73
C ASN A 125 -1.15 -4.83 -23.40
N LEU A 126 -1.92 -4.03 -22.65
CA LEU A 126 -3.30 -4.34 -22.25
C LEU A 126 -4.31 -3.26 -22.68
N GLU A 127 -3.99 -2.41 -23.65
CA GLU A 127 -4.87 -1.32 -24.11
C GLU A 127 -6.23 -1.81 -24.62
N GLU A 128 -6.27 -2.96 -25.28
CA GLU A 128 -7.51 -3.58 -25.77
C GLU A 128 -8.40 -4.15 -24.64
N LYS A 129 -7.89 -4.25 -23.42
CA LYS A 129 -8.63 -4.68 -22.23
C LYS A 129 -9.26 -3.53 -21.45
N ALA A 130 -9.10 -2.29 -21.88
CA ALA A 130 -9.57 -1.12 -21.16
C ALA A 130 -11.07 -1.17 -20.80
N SER A 131 -11.89 -1.73 -21.69
CA SER A 131 -13.35 -1.86 -21.51
C SER A 131 -13.81 -3.20 -20.92
N ALA A 132 -12.88 -4.09 -20.59
CA ALA A 132 -13.21 -5.39 -20.01
C ALA A 132 -13.70 -5.27 -18.56
#